data_aac57404b89aa5554ec7251e05f8c3b4
#
_entry.id   aac57404b89aa5554ec7251e05f8c3b4
#
_cell.length_a   1.000
_cell.length_b   1.000
_cell.length_c   1.000
_cell.angle_alpha   90.00
_cell.angle_beta   90.00
_cell.angle_gamma   90.00
#
_symmetry.space_group_name_H-M   'P 1'
#
loop_
_entity.id
_entity.type
_entity.pdbx_description
1 polymer ?
#
loop_
_entity_poly.entity_id
_entity_poly.type
_entity_poly.pdbx_seq_one_letter_code
_entity_poly.pdbx_strand_id
1 'polypeptide(L)'
;EANLNDLMNNPPQWCQSTRGVSETRLAIRFERQSGLLRHFKERGTLYLDIFDYPGEWLLDLPLLNLDFQQWSLEQAKITSGIRQQFAQDWLDKLKKLDLSVVVNEDVLAQIAKSYTDYLLACKAEGMQFIQPGRFVLPGELEGAPVLQFFPLLHLSEEQWLKLKKEAKSNSYFAVLNKRYDYYRNK
;
A
#
# COMPACT_ATOMS: atom_id res chain seq x y z
N GLU A 1 -19.02 -0.56 17.88
CA GLU A 1 -20.50 -0.60 18.18
C GLU A 1 -21.33 -0.53 16.89
N ALA A 2 -21.03 0.35 15.91
CA ALA A 2 -21.77 0.44 14.66
C ALA A 2 -21.82 -0.90 13.89
N ASN A 3 -20.69 -1.57 13.76
CA ASN A 3 -20.58 -2.84 13.04
C ASN A 3 -21.38 -3.99 13.66
N LEU A 4 -21.54 -4.00 14.98
CA LEU A 4 -22.36 -5.00 15.66
C LEU A 4 -23.84 -4.77 15.36
N ASN A 5 -24.27 -3.51 15.33
CA ASN A 5 -25.65 -3.16 14.98
C ASN A 5 -26.00 -3.57 13.55
N ASP A 6 -25.06 -3.40 12.59
CA ASP A 6 -25.27 -3.79 11.20
C ASP A 6 -25.46 -5.32 11.07
N LEU A 7 -24.69 -6.12 11.80
CA LEU A 7 -24.85 -7.58 11.84
C LEU A 7 -26.15 -8.02 12.56
N MET A 8 -26.65 -7.24 13.49
CA MET A 8 -27.88 -7.53 14.23
C MET A 8 -29.14 -7.00 13.56
N ASN A 9 -29.03 -6.27 12.46
CA ASN A 9 -30.16 -5.82 11.65
C ASN A 9 -30.93 -7.00 11.05
N ASN A 10 -32.18 -6.78 10.71
CA ASN A 10 -32.99 -7.79 10.00
C ASN A 10 -33.51 -7.22 8.66
N PRO A 11 -32.96 -7.64 7.50
CA PRO A 11 -31.90 -8.66 7.33
C PRO A 11 -30.51 -8.14 7.81
N PRO A 12 -29.60 -9.06 8.22
CA PRO A 12 -28.24 -8.70 8.60
C PRO A 12 -27.52 -8.04 7.43
N GLN A 13 -26.75 -6.98 7.75
CA GLN A 13 -25.91 -6.29 6.78
C GLN A 13 -24.46 -6.51 7.11
N TRP A 14 -23.61 -6.71 6.07
CA TRP A 14 -22.17 -6.74 6.27
C TRP A 14 -21.67 -5.37 6.71
N CYS A 15 -20.78 -5.38 7.68
CA CYS A 15 -20.09 -4.18 8.13
C CYS A 15 -19.37 -3.48 6.98
N GLN A 16 -19.27 -2.16 7.05
CA GLN A 16 -18.41 -1.42 6.12
C GLN A 16 -16.94 -1.83 6.32
N SER A 17 -16.19 -1.81 5.21
CA SER A 17 -14.74 -2.09 5.26
C SER A 17 -14.04 -1.15 6.23
N THR A 18 -13.08 -1.70 6.99
CA THR A 18 -12.21 -0.95 7.89
C THR A 18 -11.47 0.13 7.10
N ARG A 19 -11.60 1.40 7.53
CA ARG A 19 -11.02 2.55 6.82
C ARG A 19 -9.69 3.03 7.41
N GLY A 20 -9.33 2.54 8.58
CA GLY A 20 -8.13 2.93 9.30
C GLY A 20 -7.68 1.85 10.26
N VAL A 21 -6.54 2.03 10.91
CA VAL A 21 -6.04 1.09 11.92
C VAL A 21 -6.84 1.27 13.20
N SER A 22 -7.31 0.17 13.78
CA SER A 22 -7.84 0.15 15.15
C SER A 22 -7.05 -0.79 16.04
N GLU A 23 -6.92 -0.43 17.32
CA GLU A 23 -6.23 -1.22 18.31
C GLU A 23 -7.19 -1.55 19.47
N THR A 24 -7.20 -2.82 19.84
CA THR A 24 -7.95 -3.28 21.01
C THR A 24 -7.03 -4.09 21.92
N ARG A 25 -6.90 -3.66 23.18
CA ARG A 25 -6.15 -4.40 24.19
C ARG A 25 -7.10 -5.20 25.11
N LEU A 26 -6.91 -6.49 25.17
CA LEU A 26 -7.60 -7.39 26.08
C LEU A 26 -6.67 -7.75 27.25
N ALA A 27 -7.19 -7.66 28.47
CA ALA A 27 -6.52 -8.12 29.67
C ALA A 27 -7.17 -9.43 30.15
N ILE A 28 -6.53 -10.55 29.87
CA ILE A 28 -7.01 -11.88 30.22
C ILE A 28 -6.42 -12.25 31.57
N ARG A 29 -7.26 -12.30 32.60
CA ARG A 29 -6.84 -12.78 33.93
C ARG A 29 -7.00 -14.29 34.01
N PHE A 30 -5.96 -14.97 34.46
CA PHE A 30 -5.95 -16.42 34.62
C PHE A 30 -5.34 -16.84 35.95
N GLU A 31 -5.77 -18.00 36.43
CA GLU A 31 -5.20 -18.64 37.60
C GLU A 31 -4.26 -19.77 37.15
N ARG A 32 -3.07 -19.82 37.77
CA ARG A 32 -2.09 -20.84 37.46
C ARG A 32 -2.44 -22.13 38.23
N GLN A 33 -2.75 -23.20 37.54
CA GLN A 33 -3.11 -24.48 38.14
C GLN A 33 -1.90 -25.37 38.46
N SER A 34 -0.73 -25.12 37.84
CA SER A 34 0.49 -25.93 38.03
C SER A 34 1.77 -25.09 37.84
N GLY A 35 2.89 -25.64 38.37
CA GLY A 35 4.24 -25.07 38.22
C GLY A 35 4.78 -24.39 39.48
N LEU A 36 6.13 -24.27 39.58
CA LEU A 36 6.83 -23.72 40.76
C LEU A 36 6.43 -22.27 41.10
N LEU A 37 6.02 -21.50 40.09
CA LEU A 37 5.59 -20.10 40.25
C LEU A 37 4.21 -19.93 40.89
N ARG A 38 3.42 -21.02 41.05
CA ARG A 38 2.13 -21.01 41.76
C ARG A 38 2.26 -20.50 43.17
N HIS A 39 3.32 -20.90 43.87
CA HIS A 39 3.55 -20.52 45.26
C HIS A 39 3.89 -19.05 45.47
N PHE A 40 4.34 -18.36 44.42
CA PHE A 40 4.69 -16.95 44.49
C PHE A 40 3.60 -16.00 43.93
N LYS A 41 2.79 -16.49 43.00
CA LYS A 41 1.74 -15.67 42.38
C LYS A 41 0.66 -16.57 41.74
N GLU A 42 -0.47 -16.69 42.38
CA GLU A 42 -1.58 -17.56 41.93
C GLU A 42 -2.26 -17.01 40.67
N ARG A 43 -2.28 -15.69 40.47
CA ARG A 43 -2.96 -15.03 39.38
C ARG A 43 -1.97 -14.37 38.44
N GLY A 44 -2.21 -14.53 37.16
CA GLY A 44 -1.50 -13.82 36.07
C GLY A 44 -2.45 -12.99 35.23
N THR A 45 -1.90 -12.01 34.54
CA THR A 45 -2.63 -11.27 33.53
C THR A 45 -1.83 -11.35 32.21
N LEU A 46 -2.48 -11.78 31.14
CA LEU A 46 -1.97 -11.73 29.78
C LEU A 46 -2.63 -10.55 29.09
N TYR A 47 -1.82 -9.70 28.48
CA TYR A 47 -2.31 -8.64 27.60
C TYR A 47 -2.22 -9.12 26.16
N LEU A 48 -3.33 -9.04 25.44
CA LEU A 48 -3.43 -9.34 24.03
C LEU A 48 -3.77 -8.05 23.30
N ASP A 49 -2.85 -7.57 22.46
CA ASP A 49 -3.06 -6.42 21.59
C ASP A 49 -3.50 -6.93 20.23
N ILE A 50 -4.68 -6.51 19.82
CA ILE A 50 -5.28 -6.85 18.51
C ILE A 50 -5.28 -5.58 17.67
N PHE A 51 -4.61 -5.65 16.51
CA PHE A 51 -4.59 -4.60 15.52
C PHE A 51 -5.45 -5.01 14.33
N ASP A 52 -6.42 -4.17 13.99
CA ASP A 52 -7.24 -4.34 12.79
C ASP A 52 -6.77 -3.35 11.72
N TYR A 53 -6.38 -3.88 10.57
CA TYR A 53 -5.91 -3.13 9.41
C TYR A 53 -6.89 -3.26 8.25
N PRO A 54 -7.06 -2.22 7.41
CA PRO A 54 -7.75 -2.38 6.14
C PRO A 54 -7.15 -3.54 5.32
N GLY A 55 -8.00 -4.41 4.79
CA GLY A 55 -7.55 -5.57 4.03
C GLY A 55 -6.70 -5.21 2.83
N GLU A 56 -6.98 -4.08 2.18
CA GLU A 56 -6.20 -3.53 1.08
C GLU A 56 -4.75 -3.22 1.48
N TRP A 57 -4.50 -2.79 2.71
CA TRP A 57 -3.15 -2.49 3.19
C TRP A 57 -2.28 -3.75 3.34
N LEU A 58 -2.90 -4.90 3.60
CA LEU A 58 -2.18 -6.17 3.68
C LEU A 58 -1.61 -6.60 2.33
N LEU A 59 -2.17 -6.11 1.22
CA LEU A 59 -1.61 -6.33 -0.11
C LEU A 59 -0.24 -5.66 -0.31
N ASP A 60 0.13 -4.71 0.56
CA ASP A 60 1.42 -4.02 0.51
C ASP A 60 2.55 -4.79 1.19
N LEU A 61 2.25 -5.82 2.00
CA LEU A 61 3.28 -6.60 2.71
C LEU A 61 4.37 -7.17 1.80
N PRO A 62 4.08 -7.70 0.59
CA PRO A 62 5.14 -8.15 -0.32
C PRO A 62 6.13 -7.05 -0.73
N LEU A 63 5.71 -5.78 -0.71
CA LEU A 63 6.58 -4.64 -1.09
C LEU A 63 7.78 -4.48 -0.15
N LEU A 64 7.69 -4.95 1.09
CA LEU A 64 8.81 -4.94 2.04
C LEU A 64 10.07 -5.62 1.48
N ASN A 65 9.89 -6.64 0.63
CA ASN A 65 10.98 -7.43 0.06
C ASN A 65 11.35 -7.04 -1.38
N LEU A 66 10.69 -6.03 -1.95
CA LEU A 66 10.92 -5.60 -3.33
C LEU A 66 11.57 -4.22 -3.36
N ASP A 67 12.65 -4.05 -4.11
CA ASP A 67 13.14 -2.72 -4.45
C ASP A 67 12.25 -2.07 -5.54
N PHE A 68 12.47 -0.79 -5.81
CA PHE A 68 11.66 -0.02 -6.76
C PHE A 68 11.69 -0.60 -8.18
N GLN A 69 12.85 -1.15 -8.60
CA GLN A 69 12.99 -1.80 -9.90
C GLN A 69 12.21 -3.12 -9.94
N GLN A 70 12.39 -3.97 -8.93
CA GLN A 70 11.70 -5.26 -8.83
C GLN A 70 10.18 -5.07 -8.82
N TRP A 71 9.69 -4.14 -7.98
CA TRP A 71 8.27 -3.79 -7.96
C TRP A 71 7.77 -3.28 -9.32
N SER A 72 8.51 -2.38 -9.98
CA SER A 72 8.14 -1.88 -11.31
C SER A 72 8.04 -2.99 -12.35
N LEU A 73 8.96 -3.97 -12.33
CA LEU A 73 8.93 -5.12 -13.21
C LEU A 73 7.73 -6.05 -12.95
N GLU A 74 7.35 -6.22 -11.69
CA GLU A 74 6.13 -6.98 -11.35
C GLU A 74 4.87 -6.25 -11.80
N GLN A 75 4.80 -4.93 -11.58
CA GLN A 75 3.68 -4.12 -12.06
C GLN A 75 3.57 -4.14 -13.59
N ALA A 76 4.68 -4.20 -14.32
CA ALA A 76 4.67 -4.34 -15.77
C ALA A 76 3.98 -5.63 -16.24
N LYS A 77 4.21 -6.74 -15.51
CA LYS A 77 3.55 -8.04 -15.80
C LYS A 77 2.05 -7.98 -15.54
N ILE A 78 1.65 -7.32 -14.45
CA ILE A 78 0.26 -7.20 -14.04
C ILE A 78 -0.53 -6.23 -14.94
N THR A 79 0.11 -5.14 -15.40
CA THR A 79 -0.48 -4.11 -16.26
C THR A 79 -0.57 -4.61 -17.72
N SER A 80 -1.18 -5.76 -17.92
CA SER A 80 -1.36 -6.41 -19.23
C SER A 80 -2.82 -6.85 -19.41
N GLY A 81 -3.17 -7.22 -20.63
CA GLY A 81 -4.53 -7.69 -20.94
C GLY A 81 -5.57 -6.60 -20.65
N ILE A 82 -6.62 -6.98 -19.90
CA ILE A 82 -7.74 -6.07 -19.60
C ILE A 82 -7.31 -4.85 -18.78
N ARG A 83 -6.31 -4.97 -17.92
CA ARG A 83 -5.80 -3.85 -17.09
C ARG A 83 -5.18 -2.74 -17.94
N GLN A 84 -4.60 -3.08 -19.08
CA GLN A 84 -3.95 -2.12 -19.97
C GLN A 84 -4.93 -1.06 -20.49
N GLN A 85 -6.20 -1.41 -20.65
CA GLN A 85 -7.23 -0.47 -21.10
C GLN A 85 -7.46 0.66 -20.08
N PHE A 86 -7.43 0.33 -18.80
CA PHE A 86 -7.59 1.30 -17.72
C PHE A 86 -6.31 2.12 -17.46
N ALA A 87 -5.16 1.57 -17.83
CA ALA A 87 -3.86 2.20 -17.61
C ALA A 87 -3.47 3.24 -18.68
N GLN A 88 -4.24 3.39 -19.75
CA GLN A 88 -3.84 4.12 -20.96
C GLN A 88 -3.44 5.57 -20.67
N ASP A 89 -4.25 6.32 -19.92
CA ASP A 89 -3.95 7.73 -19.59
C ASP A 89 -2.65 7.88 -18.81
N TRP A 90 -2.43 7.03 -17.80
CA TRP A 90 -1.19 7.02 -17.05
C TRP A 90 0.01 6.62 -17.91
N LEU A 91 -0.11 5.56 -18.73
CA LEU A 91 0.97 5.08 -19.59
C LEU A 91 1.38 6.13 -20.63
N ASP A 92 0.44 6.87 -21.18
CA ASP A 92 0.74 7.92 -22.17
C ASP A 92 1.44 9.14 -21.55
N LYS A 93 1.15 9.44 -20.28
CA LYS A 93 1.90 10.44 -19.51
C LYS A 93 3.30 9.95 -19.16
N LEU A 94 3.41 8.69 -18.72
CA LEU A 94 4.69 8.06 -18.36
C LEU A 94 5.67 8.02 -19.55
N LYS A 95 5.20 7.71 -20.76
CA LYS A 95 6.02 7.69 -21.99
C LYS A 95 6.66 9.02 -22.32
N LYS A 96 6.02 10.13 -21.94
CA LYS A 96 6.49 11.50 -22.22
C LYS A 96 7.43 12.04 -21.14
N LEU A 97 7.59 11.31 -20.04
CA LEU A 97 8.36 11.77 -18.90
C LEU A 97 9.84 11.47 -19.08
N ASP A 98 10.68 12.50 -19.04
CA ASP A 98 12.13 12.32 -18.91
C ASP A 98 12.49 12.13 -17.42
N LEU A 99 12.91 10.93 -17.10
CA LEU A 99 13.21 10.52 -15.72
C LEU A 99 14.51 11.15 -15.17
N SER A 100 15.37 11.70 -16.03
CA SER A 100 16.69 12.24 -15.66
C SER A 100 16.67 13.71 -15.25
N VAL A 101 15.64 14.44 -15.64
CA VAL A 101 15.53 15.88 -15.34
C VAL A 101 15.03 16.15 -13.94
N VAL A 102 15.24 17.36 -13.45
CA VAL A 102 14.76 17.83 -12.16
C VAL A 102 13.24 17.70 -12.08
N VAL A 103 12.75 17.14 -10.96
CA VAL A 103 11.32 16.91 -10.76
C VAL A 103 10.53 18.21 -10.74
N ASN A 104 9.40 18.20 -11.42
CA ASN A 104 8.33 19.17 -11.23
C ASN A 104 7.22 18.45 -10.42
N GLU A 105 6.99 18.91 -9.21
CA GLU A 105 6.07 18.26 -8.27
C GLU A 105 4.63 18.23 -8.78
N ASP A 106 4.17 19.27 -9.48
CA ASP A 106 2.80 19.30 -10.04
C ASP A 106 2.63 18.26 -11.16
N VAL A 107 3.63 18.12 -12.02
CA VAL A 107 3.63 17.09 -13.07
C VAL A 107 3.66 15.70 -12.47
N LEU A 108 4.52 15.50 -11.47
CA LEU A 108 4.61 14.21 -10.77
C LEU A 108 3.28 13.85 -10.09
N ALA A 109 2.65 14.81 -9.40
CA ALA A 109 1.36 14.62 -8.76
C ALA A 109 0.25 14.26 -9.77
N GLN A 110 0.23 14.91 -10.94
CA GLN A 110 -0.73 14.60 -12.01
C GLN A 110 -0.54 13.17 -12.56
N ILE A 111 0.70 12.73 -12.76
CA ILE A 111 0.97 11.35 -13.22
C ILE A 111 0.61 10.34 -12.13
N ALA A 112 0.98 10.62 -10.88
CA ALA A 112 0.63 9.77 -9.75
C ALA A 112 -0.89 9.66 -9.56
N LYS A 113 -1.62 10.76 -9.76
CA LYS A 113 -3.08 10.73 -9.75
C LYS A 113 -3.62 9.81 -10.84
N SER A 114 -3.14 9.91 -12.08
CA SER A 114 -3.62 9.03 -13.16
C SER A 114 -3.28 7.55 -12.91
N TYR A 115 -2.18 7.25 -12.22
CA TYR A 115 -1.89 5.91 -11.74
C TYR A 115 -2.88 5.44 -10.66
N THR A 116 -3.21 6.31 -9.70
CA THR A 116 -4.24 6.01 -8.69
C THR A 116 -5.62 5.79 -9.34
N ASP A 117 -6.00 6.64 -10.31
CA ASP A 117 -7.26 6.51 -11.05
C ASP A 117 -7.34 5.15 -11.80
N TYR A 118 -6.22 4.70 -12.37
CA TYR A 118 -6.09 3.37 -12.96
C TYR A 118 -6.36 2.25 -11.93
N LEU A 119 -5.74 2.32 -10.74
CA LEU A 119 -5.95 1.33 -9.69
C LEU A 119 -7.40 1.30 -9.21
N LEU A 120 -8.01 2.48 -9.05
CA LEU A 120 -9.43 2.60 -8.67
C LEU A 120 -10.37 2.02 -9.74
N ALA A 121 -10.09 2.25 -11.02
CA ALA A 121 -10.84 1.66 -12.12
C ALA A 121 -10.74 0.12 -12.10
N CYS A 122 -9.54 -0.43 -11.89
CA CYS A 122 -9.37 -1.89 -11.73
C CYS A 122 -10.17 -2.44 -10.54
N LYS A 123 -10.20 -1.71 -9.42
CA LYS A 123 -10.99 -2.09 -8.24
C LYS A 123 -12.50 -2.07 -8.54
N ALA A 124 -12.97 -1.05 -9.24
CA ALA A 124 -14.37 -0.92 -9.63
C ALA A 124 -14.85 -2.06 -10.56
N GLU A 125 -13.96 -2.58 -11.40
CA GLU A 125 -14.19 -3.77 -12.24
C GLU A 125 -14.10 -5.10 -11.47
N GLY A 126 -13.97 -5.07 -10.14
CA GLY A 126 -13.95 -6.26 -9.29
C GLY A 126 -12.61 -7.00 -9.25
N MET A 127 -11.53 -6.40 -9.72
CA MET A 127 -10.20 -7.00 -9.61
C MET A 127 -9.74 -6.97 -8.16
N GLN A 128 -9.38 -8.15 -7.62
CA GLN A 128 -9.08 -8.29 -6.20
C GLN A 128 -7.66 -7.89 -5.82
N PHE A 129 -6.69 -8.13 -6.71
CA PHE A 129 -5.29 -7.79 -6.43
C PHE A 129 -4.98 -6.37 -6.93
N ILE A 130 -5.14 -5.38 -6.04
CA ILE A 130 -4.85 -3.97 -6.30
C ILE A 130 -3.73 -3.53 -5.36
N GLN A 131 -2.55 -3.32 -5.93
CA GLN A 131 -1.34 -2.93 -5.20
C GLN A 131 -0.69 -1.72 -5.89
N PRO A 132 -0.28 -0.67 -5.16
CA PRO A 132 -0.31 -0.54 -3.70
C PRO A 132 -1.72 -0.31 -3.12
N GLY A 133 -2.03 -0.99 -2.02
CA GLY A 133 -3.37 -0.97 -1.42
C GLY A 133 -3.74 0.38 -0.82
N ARG A 134 -2.78 1.08 -0.19
CA ARG A 134 -2.98 2.43 0.36
C ARG A 134 -3.25 3.51 -0.69
N PHE A 135 -3.04 3.24 -1.98
CA PHE A 135 -3.46 4.17 -3.05
C PHE A 135 -4.98 4.17 -3.25
N VAL A 136 -5.62 3.03 -3.06
CA VAL A 136 -7.07 2.89 -3.25
C VAL A 136 -7.86 3.02 -1.94
N LEU A 137 -7.18 2.94 -0.80
CA LEU A 137 -7.73 3.20 0.52
C LEU A 137 -6.68 3.95 1.36
N PRO A 138 -6.47 5.25 1.09
CA PRO A 138 -5.35 6.00 1.67
C PRO A 138 -5.48 6.29 3.16
N GLY A 139 -6.70 6.29 3.72
CA GLY A 139 -6.93 6.68 5.10
C GLY A 139 -6.38 8.08 5.40
N GLU A 140 -5.59 8.21 6.44
CA GLU A 140 -4.97 9.49 6.84
C GLU A 140 -3.87 9.99 5.88
N LEU A 141 -3.43 9.14 4.93
CA LEU A 141 -2.42 9.50 3.94
C LEU A 141 -3.00 10.15 2.68
N GLU A 142 -4.32 10.39 2.64
CA GLU A 142 -4.95 11.02 1.48
C GLU A 142 -4.31 12.36 1.15
N GLY A 143 -3.90 12.52 -0.12
CA GLY A 143 -3.20 13.72 -0.60
C GLY A 143 -1.74 13.85 -0.18
N ALA A 144 -1.22 12.95 0.64
CA ALA A 144 0.16 13.01 1.11
C ALA A 144 1.16 12.74 -0.04
N PRO A 145 2.30 13.48 -0.10
CA PRO A 145 3.32 13.27 -1.12
C PRO A 145 3.90 11.85 -1.15
N VAL A 146 3.83 11.10 -0.05
CA VAL A 146 4.26 9.71 0.02
C VAL A 146 3.48 8.78 -0.90
N LEU A 147 2.24 9.12 -1.25
CA LEU A 147 1.42 8.38 -2.22
C LEU A 147 1.60 8.88 -3.66
N GLN A 148 2.50 9.84 -3.92
CA GLN A 148 2.73 10.36 -5.25
C GLN A 148 3.95 9.69 -5.89
N PHE A 149 3.82 8.41 -6.20
CA PHE A 149 4.78 7.65 -7.00
C PHE A 149 4.03 6.63 -7.88
N PHE A 150 4.73 6.04 -8.81
CA PHE A 150 4.19 5.08 -9.76
C PHE A 150 5.32 4.20 -10.30
N PRO A 151 5.03 2.98 -10.80
CA PRO A 151 6.06 2.09 -11.31
C PRO A 151 6.56 2.57 -12.69
N LEU A 152 7.82 2.27 -12.98
CA LEU A 152 8.46 2.59 -14.25
C LEU A 152 8.41 1.35 -15.15
N LEU A 153 7.41 1.34 -16.05
CA LEU A 153 7.21 0.23 -16.97
C LEU A 153 8.07 0.40 -18.23
N HIS A 154 8.45 -0.71 -18.82
CA HIS A 154 9.17 -0.77 -20.12
C HIS A 154 10.58 -0.20 -20.13
N LEU A 155 11.23 -0.02 -18.98
CA LEU A 155 12.65 0.28 -18.93
C LEU A 155 13.48 -1.00 -19.13
N SER A 156 14.46 -0.93 -20.04
CA SER A 156 15.45 -2.00 -20.17
C SER A 156 16.40 -2.03 -18.97
N GLU A 157 17.08 -3.15 -18.77
CA GLU A 157 18.07 -3.29 -17.71
C GLU A 157 19.20 -2.25 -17.84
N GLU A 158 19.60 -1.94 -19.06
CA GLU A 158 20.60 -0.91 -19.36
C GLU A 158 20.11 0.49 -18.94
N GLN A 159 18.83 0.81 -19.22
CA GLN A 159 18.22 2.08 -18.81
C GLN A 159 18.14 2.20 -17.27
N TRP A 160 17.79 1.12 -16.58
CA TRP A 160 17.82 1.08 -15.12
C TRP A 160 19.21 1.34 -14.56
N LEU A 161 20.24 0.68 -15.10
CA LEU A 161 21.63 0.86 -14.67
C LEU A 161 22.10 2.29 -14.91
N LYS A 162 21.78 2.86 -16.08
CA LYS A 162 22.10 4.25 -16.40
C LYS A 162 21.46 5.23 -15.42
N LEU A 163 20.15 5.10 -15.17
CA LEU A 163 19.43 5.96 -14.23
C LEU A 163 19.98 5.84 -12.79
N LYS A 164 20.25 4.62 -12.33
CA LYS A 164 20.87 4.40 -10.99
C LYS A 164 22.22 5.07 -10.85
N LYS A 165 23.02 5.16 -11.93
CA LYS A 165 24.36 5.74 -11.92
C LYS A 165 24.38 7.25 -12.11
N GLU A 166 23.53 7.78 -12.97
CA GLU A 166 23.63 9.14 -13.49
C GLU A 166 22.54 10.09 -12.99
N ALA A 167 21.46 9.57 -12.41
CA ALA A 167 20.34 10.40 -11.96
C ALA A 167 20.75 11.32 -10.80
N LYS A 168 20.42 12.59 -10.95
CA LYS A 168 20.59 13.57 -9.88
C LYS A 168 19.62 13.28 -8.73
N SER A 169 19.97 13.64 -7.51
CA SER A 169 19.16 13.38 -6.30
C SER A 169 17.77 14.01 -6.32
N ASN A 170 17.56 15.02 -7.15
CA ASN A 170 16.29 15.72 -7.35
C ASN A 170 15.65 15.41 -8.70
N SER A 171 16.09 14.38 -9.42
CA SER A 171 15.45 13.93 -10.66
C SER A 171 14.15 13.16 -10.38
N TYR A 172 13.27 13.05 -11.39
CA TYR A 172 12.07 12.22 -11.27
C TYR A 172 12.40 10.82 -10.79
N PHE A 173 13.41 10.17 -11.38
CA PHE A 173 13.83 8.82 -10.98
C PHE A 173 14.18 8.73 -9.49
N ALA A 174 15.03 9.64 -9.00
CA ALA A 174 15.49 9.63 -7.61
C ALA A 174 14.33 9.91 -6.63
N VAL A 175 13.44 10.84 -6.97
CA VAL A 175 12.29 11.19 -6.13
C VAL A 175 11.28 10.03 -6.07
N LEU A 176 10.98 9.39 -7.21
CA LEU A 176 10.09 8.22 -7.25
C LEU A 176 10.63 7.07 -6.42
N ASN A 177 11.92 6.74 -6.59
CA ASN A 177 12.58 5.69 -5.82
C ASN A 177 12.54 5.98 -4.31
N LYS A 178 12.86 7.22 -3.91
CA LYS A 178 12.82 7.64 -2.51
C LYS A 178 11.41 7.56 -1.90
N ARG A 179 10.38 7.97 -2.64
CA ARG A 179 8.98 7.88 -2.18
C ARG A 179 8.53 6.44 -2.03
N TYR A 180 8.87 5.58 -2.99
CA TYR A 180 8.60 4.15 -2.90
C TYR A 180 9.30 3.53 -1.68
N ASP A 181 10.59 3.78 -1.48
CA ASP A 181 11.35 3.26 -0.34
C ASP A 181 10.78 3.76 1.01
N TYR A 182 10.35 5.01 1.08
CA TYR A 182 9.67 5.51 2.27
C TYR A 182 8.32 4.82 2.50
N TYR A 183 7.53 4.64 1.44
CA TYR A 183 6.22 4.02 1.49
C TYR A 183 6.29 2.57 1.98
N ARG A 184 7.16 1.75 1.41
CA ARG A 184 7.27 0.33 1.76
C ARG A 184 7.77 0.08 3.18
N ASN A 185 8.45 1.05 3.80
CA ASN A 185 9.00 0.95 5.15
C ASN A 185 8.10 1.58 6.22
N LYS A 186 6.90 2.01 5.88
CA LYS A 186 5.87 2.57 6.77
C LYS A 186 4.68 1.62 6.91
#